data_e253828cfc7a40235246d0347b6f5a61
#
_entry.id   e253828cfc7a40235246d0347b6f5a61
#
_cell.length_a   1.000
_cell.length_b   1.000
_cell.length_c   1.000
_cell.angle_alpha   90.00
_cell.angle_beta   90.00
_cell.angle_gamma   90.00
#
_symmetry.space_group_name_H-M   'P 1'
#
loop_
_entity.id
_entity.type
_entity.pdbx_description
1 polymer ?
#
loop_
_entity_poly.entity_id
_entity_poly.type
_entity_poly.pdbx_seq_one_letter_code
_entity_poly.pdbx_strand_id
1 'polypeptide(L)'
;MTATPGLRFPLGATPLAAGTNFAVASSVAEGLELCLFDAAGEKARIPFLDVDAGVWHAFVPDVGPGQAYGLRATGPYRPADGIRCNPAKLLLDPYARAIHGDVTFGPEVLGYDPDRPDAPSSLDSASHVPRSLVVDPAFDWGTDVPRHRRLADSIVYELHVKGFTMAHPDVPPELRGTYAGLAHEAATSHLVDLGVTAVELLPVHRSVPEAFLVERGLTNYWGYNTIGFFAPHEGYSAAARAGDPLGAVREFKAMVLALHQAG
;
A
#
# COMPACT_ATOMS: atom_id res chain seq x y z
N MET A 1 1.88 1.35 25.71
CA MET A 1 2.88 2.02 24.85
C MET A 1 2.65 3.51 24.93
N THR A 2 3.71 4.29 25.07
CA THR A 2 3.62 5.76 25.15
C THR A 2 4.47 6.32 24.02
N ALA A 3 3.88 7.20 23.21
CA ALA A 3 4.63 7.92 22.19
C ALA A 3 5.47 9.05 22.82
N THR A 4 6.50 9.43 22.12
CA THR A 4 7.30 10.65 22.37
C THR A 4 7.22 11.56 21.13
N PRO A 5 7.66 12.84 21.23
CA PRO A 5 7.75 13.70 20.07
C PRO A 5 8.52 13.03 18.93
N GLY A 6 7.95 13.09 17.72
CA GLY A 6 8.52 12.51 16.52
C GLY A 6 9.10 13.56 15.57
N LEU A 7 9.40 13.13 14.34
CA LEU A 7 9.81 13.98 13.24
C LEU A 7 8.64 14.14 12.26
N ARG A 8 8.42 15.36 11.77
CA ARG A 8 7.36 15.65 10.79
C ARG A 8 7.64 15.10 9.39
N PHE A 9 8.86 14.67 9.10
CA PHE A 9 9.28 14.09 7.82
C PHE A 9 10.24 12.92 8.04
N PRO A 10 10.23 11.95 7.10
CA PRO A 10 9.28 11.80 5.97
C PRO A 10 7.88 11.45 6.43
N LEU A 11 6.85 11.72 5.59
CA LEU A 11 5.49 11.29 5.85
C LEU A 11 5.38 9.76 5.78
N GLY A 12 4.41 9.21 6.51
CA GLY A 12 4.22 7.78 6.69
C GLY A 12 4.95 7.20 7.90
N ALA A 13 5.12 5.88 7.90
CA ALA A 13 5.85 5.15 8.95
C ALA A 13 7.31 4.98 8.53
N THR A 14 8.23 5.48 9.35
CA THR A 14 9.69 5.37 9.14
C THR A 14 10.31 4.60 10.30
N PRO A 15 10.73 3.33 10.10
CA PRO A 15 11.42 2.58 11.13
C PRO A 15 12.81 3.17 11.40
N LEU A 16 13.15 3.23 12.68
CA LEU A 16 14.43 3.67 13.22
C LEU A 16 14.96 2.60 14.18
N ALA A 17 16.20 2.72 14.63
CA ALA A 17 16.84 1.70 15.48
C ALA A 17 16.06 1.36 16.77
N ALA A 18 15.37 2.35 17.38
CA ALA A 18 14.68 2.17 18.66
C ALA A 18 13.15 2.13 18.54
N GLY A 19 12.59 2.21 17.34
CA GLY A 19 11.13 2.25 17.13
C GLY A 19 10.76 2.81 15.76
N THR A 20 9.54 3.29 15.60
CA THR A 20 9.06 3.86 14.35
C THR A 20 8.55 5.28 14.55
N ASN A 21 8.95 6.18 13.66
CA ASN A 21 8.36 7.50 13.52
C ASN A 21 7.15 7.45 12.59
N PHE A 22 6.04 8.01 13.03
CA PHE A 22 4.83 8.16 12.22
C PHE A 22 4.57 9.64 11.99
N ALA A 23 4.30 10.03 10.74
CA ALA A 23 4.01 11.41 10.37
C ALA A 23 2.88 11.45 9.34
N VAL A 24 1.82 12.21 9.64
CA VAL A 24 0.58 12.25 8.85
C VAL A 24 0.13 13.69 8.66
N ALA A 25 -0.05 14.12 7.43
CA ALA A 25 -0.56 15.44 7.12
C ALA A 25 -2.10 15.47 7.18
N SER A 26 -2.66 16.44 7.91
CA SER A 26 -4.09 16.72 7.90
C SER A 26 -4.34 18.19 8.26
N SER A 27 -5.11 18.86 7.42
CA SER A 27 -5.55 20.26 7.66
C SER A 27 -6.91 20.36 8.33
N VAL A 28 -7.62 19.23 8.55
CA VAL A 28 -9.00 19.22 9.03
C VAL A 28 -9.19 18.41 10.32
N ALA A 29 -8.26 17.52 10.64
CA ALA A 29 -8.32 16.75 11.88
C ALA A 29 -8.09 17.66 13.10
N GLU A 30 -8.87 17.46 14.15
CA GLU A 30 -8.72 18.08 15.47
C GLU A 30 -8.03 17.12 16.45
N GLY A 31 -7.95 15.83 16.10
CA GLY A 31 -7.21 14.79 16.79
C GLY A 31 -6.94 13.63 15.86
N LEU A 32 -5.76 13.02 16.00
CA LEU A 32 -5.36 11.80 15.31
C LEU A 32 -4.90 10.76 16.33
N GLU A 33 -5.27 9.50 16.08
CA GLU A 33 -4.81 8.36 16.85
C GLU A 33 -4.17 7.33 15.93
N LEU A 34 -3.01 6.83 16.32
CA LEU A 34 -2.37 5.66 15.74
C LEU A 34 -2.94 4.40 16.42
N CYS A 35 -3.50 3.51 15.62
CA CYS A 35 -3.97 2.19 16.08
C CYS A 35 -2.94 1.13 15.67
N LEU A 36 -2.41 0.37 16.62
CA LEU A 36 -1.53 -0.76 16.36
C LEU A 36 -2.31 -2.06 16.50
N PHE A 37 -1.99 -3.03 15.64
CA PHE A 37 -2.71 -4.31 15.57
C PHE A 37 -1.76 -5.49 15.72
N ASP A 38 -2.29 -6.59 16.26
CA ASP A 38 -1.68 -7.92 16.22
C ASP A 38 -2.70 -8.95 15.74
N ALA A 39 -2.40 -10.25 15.89
CA ALA A 39 -3.30 -11.31 15.47
C ALA A 39 -4.62 -11.36 16.27
N ALA A 40 -4.65 -10.77 17.47
CA ALA A 40 -5.85 -10.71 18.32
C ALA A 40 -6.74 -9.48 18.01
N GLY A 41 -6.23 -8.51 17.25
CA GLY A 41 -6.96 -7.29 16.88
C GLY A 41 -6.22 -6.01 17.25
N GLU A 42 -6.96 -4.95 17.63
CA GLU A 42 -6.38 -3.67 18.05
C GLU A 42 -5.67 -3.84 19.40
N LYS A 43 -4.32 -3.75 19.37
CA LYS A 43 -3.42 -3.91 20.52
C LYS A 43 -3.24 -2.64 21.33
N ALA A 44 -3.17 -1.50 20.65
CA ALA A 44 -2.95 -0.20 21.27
C ALA A 44 -3.53 0.92 20.42
N ARG A 45 -3.97 1.99 21.10
CA ARG A 45 -4.39 3.25 20.50
C ARG A 45 -3.57 4.36 21.13
N ILE A 46 -2.86 5.13 20.33
CA ILE A 46 -1.87 6.11 20.75
C ILE A 46 -2.22 7.46 20.12
N PRO A 47 -2.56 8.50 20.91
CA PRO A 47 -2.83 9.80 20.36
C PRO A 47 -1.56 10.46 19.83
N PHE A 48 -1.65 11.15 18.71
CA PHE A 48 -0.64 12.10 18.27
C PHE A 48 -0.76 13.38 19.10
N LEU A 49 0.30 13.74 19.80
CA LEU A 49 0.33 14.91 20.68
C LEU A 49 0.98 16.12 20.01
N ASP A 50 1.83 15.89 19.01
CA ASP A 50 2.59 16.93 18.35
C ASP A 50 2.07 17.19 16.93
N VAL A 51 1.89 18.47 16.62
CA VAL A 51 1.49 18.97 15.30
C VAL A 51 2.39 20.13 14.93
N ASP A 52 3.06 20.02 13.78
CA ASP A 52 3.87 21.10 13.22
C ASP A 52 3.51 21.31 11.74
N ALA A 53 3.07 22.53 11.43
CA ALA A 53 2.65 22.96 10.09
C ALA A 53 1.60 22.01 9.44
N GLY A 54 0.64 21.50 10.24
CA GLY A 54 -0.42 20.59 9.79
C GLY A 54 0.02 19.14 9.63
N VAL A 55 1.23 18.79 10.07
CA VAL A 55 1.71 17.41 10.13
C VAL A 55 1.67 16.93 11.58
N TRP A 56 0.87 15.90 11.81
CA TRP A 56 0.79 15.17 13.08
C TRP A 56 1.93 14.15 13.11
N HIS A 57 2.71 14.13 14.18
CA HIS A 57 3.85 13.20 14.27
C HIS A 57 4.06 12.63 15.67
N ALA A 58 4.57 11.41 15.71
CA ALA A 58 4.88 10.70 16.95
C ALA A 58 5.98 9.66 16.70
N PHE A 59 6.87 9.50 17.65
CA PHE A 59 7.80 8.37 17.70
C PHE A 59 7.26 7.33 18.69
N VAL A 60 7.15 6.08 18.26
CA VAL A 60 6.68 4.97 19.08
C VAL A 60 7.81 3.96 19.27
N PRO A 61 8.33 3.82 20.50
CA PRO A 61 9.37 2.85 20.80
C PRO A 61 8.93 1.40 20.57
N ASP A 62 9.88 0.52 20.26
CA ASP A 62 9.70 -0.93 20.12
C ASP A 62 8.71 -1.34 19.01
N VAL A 63 8.37 -0.42 18.10
CA VAL A 63 7.59 -0.69 16.91
C VAL A 63 8.53 -0.79 15.71
N GLY A 64 8.49 -1.90 14.98
CA GLY A 64 9.39 -2.16 13.87
C GLY A 64 8.68 -2.69 12.62
N PRO A 65 9.46 -3.08 11.58
CA PRO A 65 8.92 -3.66 10.35
C PRO A 65 8.00 -4.85 10.61
N GLY A 66 6.91 -4.93 9.85
CA GLY A 66 5.85 -5.92 10.03
C GLY A 66 4.72 -5.50 10.96
N GLN A 67 4.89 -4.44 11.78
CA GLN A 67 3.81 -3.96 12.62
C GLN A 67 2.66 -3.43 11.76
N ALA A 68 1.47 -4.01 11.95
CA ALA A 68 0.24 -3.55 11.33
C ALA A 68 -0.32 -2.34 12.09
N TYR A 69 -0.75 -1.32 11.33
CA TYR A 69 -1.29 -0.09 11.90
C TYR A 69 -2.36 0.54 11.01
N GLY A 70 -3.10 1.46 11.59
CA GLY A 70 -4.02 2.36 10.92
C GLY A 70 -4.20 3.63 11.72
N LEU A 71 -5.04 4.51 11.23
CA LEU A 71 -5.25 5.83 11.80
C LEU A 71 -6.73 6.05 12.11
N ARG A 72 -7.04 6.83 13.15
CA ARG A 72 -8.38 7.35 13.40
C ARG A 72 -8.32 8.85 13.55
N ALA A 73 -9.29 9.54 12.94
CA ALA A 73 -9.35 11.00 12.95
C ALA A 73 -10.63 11.48 13.63
N THR A 74 -10.47 12.37 14.59
CA THR A 74 -11.55 13.18 15.16
C THR A 74 -11.53 14.59 14.53
N GLY A 75 -12.68 15.23 14.44
CA GLY A 75 -12.82 16.55 13.84
C GLY A 75 -14.19 16.73 13.22
N PRO A 76 -14.38 17.77 12.40
CA PRO A 76 -15.66 18.09 11.80
C PRO A 76 -16.15 17.00 10.84
N TYR A 77 -17.47 16.77 10.83
CA TYR A 77 -18.15 15.97 9.84
C TYR A 77 -19.12 16.87 9.07
N ARG A 78 -18.70 17.32 7.90
CA ARG A 78 -19.46 18.17 6.98
C ARG A 78 -19.31 17.67 5.54
N PRO A 79 -20.07 16.64 5.15
CA PRO A 79 -19.93 15.98 3.83
C PRO A 79 -20.06 16.94 2.64
N ALA A 80 -20.90 17.96 2.75
CA ALA A 80 -21.09 18.99 1.72
C ALA A 80 -19.81 19.79 1.45
N ASP A 81 -18.95 19.98 2.46
CA ASP A 81 -17.65 20.65 2.37
C ASP A 81 -16.51 19.66 2.05
N GLY A 82 -16.81 18.39 1.84
CA GLY A 82 -15.80 17.34 1.64
C GLY A 82 -15.13 16.84 2.92
N ILE A 83 -15.52 17.34 4.11
CA ILE A 83 -14.90 17.00 5.40
C ILE A 83 -15.69 15.88 6.06
N ARG A 84 -14.98 14.77 6.39
CA ARG A 84 -15.60 13.54 6.90
C ARG A 84 -14.77 12.89 8.01
N CYS A 85 -14.33 13.65 9.03
CA CYS A 85 -13.67 13.05 10.18
C CYS A 85 -14.66 12.13 10.91
N ASN A 86 -14.27 10.87 11.10
CA ASN A 86 -15.09 9.88 11.81
C ASN A 86 -14.19 8.90 12.56
N PRO A 87 -14.10 8.97 13.90
CA PRO A 87 -13.22 8.10 14.69
C PRO A 87 -13.66 6.64 14.71
N ALA A 88 -14.89 6.31 14.27
CA ALA A 88 -15.32 4.93 14.09
C ALA A 88 -14.68 4.27 12.83
N LYS A 89 -14.05 5.05 11.96
CA LYS A 89 -13.42 4.51 10.73
C LYS A 89 -11.91 4.42 10.88
N LEU A 90 -11.40 3.20 10.71
CA LEU A 90 -9.97 2.98 10.57
C LEU A 90 -9.54 3.42 9.18
N LEU A 91 -8.58 4.32 9.12
CA LEU A 91 -8.03 4.88 7.90
C LEU A 91 -6.66 4.25 7.61
N LEU A 92 -6.36 4.07 6.34
CA LEU A 92 -5.00 3.77 5.88
C LEU A 92 -4.14 5.02 5.97
N ASP A 93 -2.86 4.83 6.21
CA ASP A 93 -1.86 5.87 6.02
C ASP A 93 -1.71 6.14 4.52
N PRO A 94 -1.92 7.40 4.05
CA PRO A 94 -1.75 7.72 2.63
C PRO A 94 -0.35 7.45 2.09
N TYR A 95 0.67 7.41 2.94
CA TYR A 95 2.07 7.14 2.61
C TYR A 95 2.51 5.71 2.99
N ALA A 96 1.57 4.81 3.29
CA ALA A 96 1.89 3.41 3.56
C ALA A 96 2.61 2.78 2.37
N ARG A 97 3.73 2.09 2.65
CA ARG A 97 4.55 1.39 1.65
C ARG A 97 4.17 -0.08 1.49
N ALA A 98 3.38 -0.61 2.40
CA ALA A 98 2.72 -1.90 2.29
C ALA A 98 1.34 -1.83 2.95
N ILE A 99 0.38 -2.51 2.36
CA ILE A 99 -0.99 -2.62 2.85
C ILE A 99 -1.36 -4.10 2.75
N HIS A 100 -1.82 -4.66 3.86
CA HIS A 100 -2.15 -6.09 3.97
C HIS A 100 -3.62 -6.29 4.38
N GLY A 101 -4.23 -7.34 3.83
CA GLY A 101 -5.63 -7.68 4.02
C GLY A 101 -6.53 -7.07 2.96
N ASP A 102 -7.79 -7.50 2.97
CA ASP A 102 -8.80 -7.07 1.99
C ASP A 102 -9.94 -6.31 2.66
N VAL A 103 -10.78 -5.67 1.85
CA VAL A 103 -12.01 -5.05 2.32
C VAL A 103 -13.10 -6.11 2.37
N THR A 104 -13.72 -6.26 3.54
CA THR A 104 -14.97 -7.00 3.70
C THR A 104 -16.13 -6.00 3.59
N PHE A 105 -16.83 -6.02 2.47
CA PHE A 105 -17.91 -5.07 2.22
C PHE A 105 -19.10 -5.33 3.14
N GLY A 106 -19.59 -4.27 3.77
CA GLY A 106 -20.72 -4.26 4.70
C GLY A 106 -21.00 -2.82 5.15
N PRO A 107 -22.01 -2.59 5.98
CA PRO A 107 -22.33 -1.27 6.51
C PRO A 107 -21.18 -0.67 7.35
N GLU A 108 -20.28 -1.50 7.87
CA GLU A 108 -19.12 -1.09 8.67
C GLU A 108 -18.12 -0.25 7.86
N VAL A 109 -17.99 -0.49 6.55
CA VAL A 109 -17.06 0.28 5.72
C VAL A 109 -17.62 1.62 5.25
N LEU A 110 -18.92 1.85 5.40
CA LEU A 110 -19.54 3.12 5.04
C LEU A 110 -19.17 4.21 6.06
N GLY A 111 -18.66 5.34 5.58
CA GLY A 111 -18.33 6.49 6.44
C GLY A 111 -19.54 7.24 6.97
N TYR A 112 -20.71 7.01 6.38
CA TYR A 112 -21.99 7.65 6.69
C TYR A 112 -23.01 6.63 7.17
N ASP A 113 -24.06 7.13 7.84
CA ASP A 113 -25.23 6.35 8.22
C ASP A 113 -26.15 6.18 6.99
N PRO A 114 -26.45 4.96 6.51
CA PRO A 114 -27.29 4.76 5.32
C PRO A 114 -28.68 5.39 5.43
N ASP A 115 -29.24 5.46 6.65
CA ASP A 115 -30.57 6.05 6.89
C ASP A 115 -30.50 7.58 7.01
N ARG A 116 -29.31 8.14 7.25
CA ARG A 116 -29.04 9.59 7.38
C ARG A 116 -27.69 9.94 6.73
N PRO A 117 -27.62 10.05 5.41
CA PRO A 117 -26.34 10.20 4.68
C PRO A 117 -25.48 11.42 5.11
N ASP A 118 -26.07 12.42 5.74
CA ASP A 118 -25.34 13.59 6.28
C ASP A 118 -24.77 13.35 7.69
N ALA A 119 -25.08 12.21 8.31
CA ALA A 119 -24.54 11.82 9.60
C ALA A 119 -23.43 10.76 9.48
N PRO A 120 -22.41 10.81 10.38
CA PRO A 120 -21.37 9.78 10.38
C PRO A 120 -21.92 8.44 10.86
N SER A 121 -21.46 7.35 10.26
CA SER A 121 -21.72 6.00 10.76
C SER A 121 -21.03 5.78 12.11
N SER A 122 -21.71 5.13 13.06
CA SER A 122 -21.14 4.73 14.36
C SER A 122 -20.49 3.35 14.36
N LEU A 123 -20.59 2.59 13.26
CA LEU A 123 -20.05 1.24 13.16
C LEU A 123 -18.53 1.28 13.00
N ASP A 124 -17.82 0.46 13.77
CA ASP A 124 -16.36 0.36 13.67
C ASP A 124 -15.93 -0.43 12.41
N SER A 125 -15.05 0.14 11.61
CA SER A 125 -14.57 -0.48 10.37
C SER A 125 -13.31 -1.34 10.55
N ALA A 126 -12.66 -1.36 11.70
CA ALA A 126 -11.33 -1.94 11.87
C ALA A 126 -11.21 -3.41 11.48
N SER A 127 -12.26 -4.22 11.67
CA SER A 127 -12.27 -5.63 11.25
C SER A 127 -12.62 -5.86 9.78
N HIS A 128 -12.99 -4.80 9.04
CA HIS A 128 -13.50 -4.87 7.67
C HIS A 128 -12.60 -4.22 6.62
N VAL A 129 -11.50 -3.59 7.06
CA VAL A 129 -10.60 -2.86 6.17
C VAL A 129 -9.16 -3.36 6.31
N PRO A 130 -8.37 -3.29 5.23
CA PRO A 130 -6.94 -3.63 5.28
C PRO A 130 -6.18 -2.69 6.21
N ARG A 131 -4.93 -3.03 6.52
CA ARG A 131 -4.06 -2.27 7.41
C ARG A 131 -2.77 -1.90 6.73
N SER A 132 -2.25 -0.74 7.06
CA SER A 132 -0.89 -0.32 6.70
C SER A 132 0.12 -1.15 7.49
N LEU A 133 1.29 -1.42 6.89
CA LEU A 133 2.40 -2.10 7.56
C LEU A 133 3.62 -1.19 7.63
N VAL A 134 4.35 -1.26 8.73
CA VAL A 134 5.70 -0.69 8.83
C VAL A 134 6.64 -1.51 7.95
N VAL A 135 7.38 -0.85 7.07
CA VAL A 135 8.26 -1.48 6.08
C VAL A 135 9.71 -1.06 6.31
N ASP A 136 10.63 -2.02 6.37
CA ASP A 136 12.05 -1.73 6.24
C ASP A 136 12.34 -1.27 4.80
N PRO A 137 12.83 -0.04 4.57
CA PRO A 137 13.14 0.46 3.23
C PRO A 137 14.40 -0.16 2.63
N ALA A 138 15.20 -0.86 3.42
CA ALA A 138 16.47 -1.43 2.97
C ALA A 138 16.25 -2.42 1.81
N PHE A 139 17.11 -2.32 0.81
CA PHE A 139 17.19 -3.22 -0.33
C PHE A 139 18.58 -3.07 -0.96
N ASP A 140 19.21 -4.18 -1.28
CA ASP A 140 20.50 -4.16 -1.97
C ASP A 140 20.28 -3.97 -3.47
N TRP A 141 20.53 -2.76 -3.95
CA TRP A 141 20.48 -2.41 -5.37
C TRP A 141 21.78 -2.77 -6.11
N GLY A 142 22.83 -3.20 -5.40
CA GLY A 142 24.14 -3.52 -5.98
C GLY A 142 24.72 -2.33 -6.74
N THR A 143 25.02 -2.55 -8.02
CA THR A 143 25.56 -1.51 -8.94
C THR A 143 24.48 -0.89 -9.84
N ASP A 144 23.21 -1.01 -9.49
CA ASP A 144 22.13 -0.45 -10.30
C ASP A 144 22.23 1.08 -10.38
N VAL A 145 22.09 1.59 -11.60
CA VAL A 145 22.09 3.03 -11.88
C VAL A 145 20.92 3.37 -12.80
N PRO A 146 20.33 4.58 -12.66
CA PRO A 146 19.27 5.03 -13.54
C PRO A 146 19.70 5.01 -15.02
N ARG A 147 18.89 4.41 -15.87
CA ARG A 147 19.11 4.35 -17.33
C ARG A 147 18.58 5.63 -17.96
N HIS A 148 19.48 6.52 -18.40
CA HIS A 148 19.13 7.77 -19.07
C HIS A 148 19.02 7.57 -20.58
N ARG A 149 17.91 7.04 -21.08
CA ARG A 149 17.60 6.99 -22.51
C ARG A 149 16.78 8.21 -22.94
N ARG A 150 17.06 8.74 -24.14
CA ARG A 150 16.22 9.78 -24.72
C ARG A 150 14.89 9.13 -25.18
N LEU A 151 13.80 9.85 -25.06
CA LEU A 151 12.48 9.34 -25.49
C LEU A 151 12.48 8.95 -26.98
N ALA A 152 13.20 9.70 -27.84
CA ALA A 152 13.32 9.40 -29.27
C ALA A 152 14.04 8.07 -29.58
N ASP A 153 14.80 7.52 -28.63
CA ASP A 153 15.53 6.26 -28.78
C ASP A 153 14.85 5.13 -27.96
N SER A 154 13.62 5.35 -27.51
CA SER A 154 12.91 4.42 -26.63
C SER A 154 11.80 3.69 -27.36
N ILE A 155 11.69 2.39 -27.06
CA ILE A 155 10.54 1.55 -27.40
C ILE A 155 9.84 1.23 -26.08
N VAL A 156 8.65 1.79 -25.89
CA VAL A 156 7.84 1.58 -24.67
C VAL A 156 6.87 0.42 -24.90
N TYR A 157 6.85 -0.52 -23.98
CA TYR A 157 5.93 -1.65 -23.98
C TYR A 157 5.02 -1.57 -22.75
N GLU A 158 3.74 -1.28 -22.97
CA GLU A 158 2.75 -1.31 -21.90
C GLU A 158 2.31 -2.75 -21.62
N LEU A 159 2.34 -3.14 -20.35
CA LEU A 159 1.92 -4.49 -19.94
C LEU A 159 1.24 -4.51 -18.56
N HIS A 160 0.44 -5.56 -18.36
CA HIS A 160 -0.16 -5.89 -17.08
C HIS A 160 0.66 -6.99 -16.38
N VAL A 161 1.15 -6.77 -15.16
CA VAL A 161 2.01 -7.72 -14.43
C VAL A 161 1.40 -9.13 -14.41
N LYS A 162 0.14 -9.26 -14.00
CA LYS A 162 -0.54 -10.56 -13.98
C LYS A 162 -0.74 -11.12 -15.39
N GLY A 163 -1.22 -10.31 -16.33
CA GLY A 163 -1.58 -10.78 -17.67
C GLY A 163 -0.38 -11.25 -18.47
N PHE A 164 0.76 -10.60 -18.33
CA PHE A 164 1.95 -10.85 -19.16
C PHE A 164 2.52 -12.26 -18.98
N THR A 165 2.55 -12.78 -17.75
CA THR A 165 3.17 -14.08 -17.47
C THR A 165 2.19 -15.17 -17.05
N MET A 166 0.90 -14.88 -16.87
CA MET A 166 -0.08 -15.83 -16.32
C MET A 166 -0.20 -17.12 -17.14
N ALA A 167 -0.09 -17.04 -18.45
CA ALA A 167 -0.15 -18.19 -19.36
C ALA A 167 1.21 -18.53 -19.98
N HIS A 168 2.31 -17.94 -19.49
CA HIS A 168 3.63 -18.15 -20.08
C HIS A 168 4.14 -19.56 -19.76
N PRO A 169 4.45 -20.42 -20.78
CA PRO A 169 4.80 -21.83 -20.56
C PRO A 169 6.11 -22.00 -19.76
N ASP A 170 7.10 -21.12 -20.03
CA ASP A 170 8.46 -21.24 -19.50
C ASP A 170 8.65 -20.50 -18.16
N VAL A 171 7.63 -19.80 -17.67
CA VAL A 171 7.63 -19.23 -16.30
C VAL A 171 7.09 -20.29 -15.33
N PRO A 172 7.78 -20.57 -14.22
CA PRO A 172 7.30 -21.51 -13.20
C PRO A 172 5.87 -21.18 -12.74
N PRO A 173 4.97 -22.16 -12.61
CA PRO A 173 3.56 -21.91 -12.28
C PRO A 173 3.33 -21.04 -11.05
N GLU A 174 4.15 -21.20 -10.01
CA GLU A 174 4.09 -20.44 -8.76
C GLU A 174 4.46 -18.95 -8.91
N LEU A 175 5.24 -18.61 -9.96
CA LEU A 175 5.65 -17.24 -10.26
C LEU A 175 4.74 -16.57 -11.29
N ARG A 176 3.87 -17.30 -11.97
CA ARG A 176 3.01 -16.74 -13.02
C ARG A 176 2.10 -15.66 -12.48
N GLY A 177 1.99 -14.58 -13.23
CA GLY A 177 1.17 -13.42 -12.87
C GLY A 177 1.66 -12.64 -11.65
N THR A 178 2.97 -12.68 -11.37
CA THR A 178 3.59 -11.96 -10.25
C THR A 178 4.75 -11.07 -10.70
N TYR A 179 5.24 -10.22 -9.80
CA TYR A 179 6.46 -9.42 -10.01
C TYR A 179 7.67 -10.35 -10.27
N ALA A 180 7.80 -11.45 -9.52
CA ALA A 180 8.85 -12.44 -9.74
C ALA A 180 8.71 -13.13 -11.10
N GLY A 181 7.49 -13.36 -11.58
CA GLY A 181 7.24 -13.90 -12.91
C GLY A 181 7.67 -12.92 -14.02
N LEU A 182 7.42 -11.63 -13.85
CA LEU A 182 7.88 -10.59 -14.79
C LEU A 182 9.40 -10.43 -14.75
N ALA A 183 10.03 -10.63 -13.60
CA ALA A 183 11.48 -10.63 -13.42
C ALA A 183 12.16 -11.92 -13.96
N HIS A 184 11.40 -12.97 -14.28
CA HIS A 184 11.94 -14.23 -14.74
C HIS A 184 12.60 -14.08 -16.12
N GLU A 185 13.71 -14.81 -16.36
CA GLU A 185 14.51 -14.74 -17.59
C GLU A 185 13.65 -14.93 -18.85
N ALA A 186 12.71 -15.86 -18.85
CA ALA A 186 11.83 -16.08 -20.00
C ALA A 186 10.99 -14.83 -20.37
N ALA A 187 10.57 -14.04 -19.37
CA ALA A 187 9.82 -12.82 -19.60
C ALA A 187 10.72 -11.66 -20.04
N THR A 188 11.86 -11.48 -19.38
CA THR A 188 12.82 -10.40 -19.70
C THR A 188 13.48 -10.61 -21.05
N SER A 189 13.88 -11.84 -21.41
CA SER A 189 14.46 -12.17 -22.73
C SER A 189 13.49 -11.83 -23.87
N HIS A 190 12.20 -12.13 -23.72
CA HIS A 190 11.18 -11.76 -24.71
C HIS A 190 11.14 -10.25 -24.95
N LEU A 191 11.19 -9.44 -23.89
CA LEU A 191 11.20 -7.98 -24.01
C LEU A 191 12.48 -7.47 -24.69
N VAL A 192 13.63 -8.07 -24.36
CA VAL A 192 14.91 -7.74 -25.01
C VAL A 192 14.90 -8.09 -26.49
N ASP A 193 14.41 -9.27 -26.86
CA ASP A 193 14.30 -9.72 -28.26
C ASP A 193 13.39 -8.81 -29.10
N LEU A 194 12.37 -8.22 -28.50
CA LEU A 194 11.53 -7.22 -29.13
C LEU A 194 12.18 -5.84 -29.24
N GLY A 195 13.34 -5.62 -28.61
CA GLY A 195 14.03 -4.33 -28.56
C GLY A 195 13.38 -3.33 -27.60
N VAL A 196 12.58 -3.79 -26.63
CA VAL A 196 11.95 -2.93 -25.62
C VAL A 196 13.01 -2.27 -24.75
N THR A 197 12.87 -0.98 -24.50
CA THR A 197 13.81 -0.19 -23.69
C THR A 197 13.15 0.44 -22.46
N ALA A 198 11.83 0.41 -22.40
CA ALA A 198 11.05 0.85 -21.25
C ALA A 198 9.77 0.01 -21.12
N VAL A 199 9.49 -0.45 -19.93
CA VAL A 199 8.23 -1.14 -19.60
C VAL A 199 7.33 -0.14 -18.89
N GLU A 200 6.11 0.05 -19.41
CA GLU A 200 5.06 0.79 -18.77
C GLU A 200 4.10 -0.20 -18.11
N LEU A 201 4.00 -0.15 -16.79
CA LEU A 201 3.14 -1.06 -16.06
C LEU A 201 1.74 -0.50 -15.92
N LEU A 202 0.71 -1.28 -16.31
CA LEU A 202 -0.65 -1.05 -15.81
C LEU A 202 -0.63 -1.02 -14.28
N PRO A 203 -1.66 -0.44 -13.60
CA PRO A 203 -1.56 -0.13 -12.18
C PRO A 203 -1.03 -1.26 -11.32
N VAL A 204 0.01 -0.96 -10.57
CA VAL A 204 0.68 -1.86 -9.61
C VAL A 204 0.50 -1.41 -8.17
N HIS A 205 -0.21 -0.31 -7.96
CA HIS A 205 -0.55 0.20 -6.64
C HIS A 205 -1.58 -0.69 -5.96
N ARG A 206 -1.57 -0.73 -4.63
CA ARG A 206 -2.59 -1.46 -3.87
C ARG A 206 -3.99 -0.95 -4.24
N SER A 207 -4.80 -1.81 -4.82
CA SER A 207 -6.17 -1.55 -5.24
C SER A 207 -7.14 -2.53 -4.58
N VAL A 208 -8.41 -2.17 -4.55
CA VAL A 208 -9.51 -3.04 -4.10
C VAL A 208 -10.53 -3.23 -5.23
N PRO A 209 -11.12 -4.42 -5.38
CA PRO A 209 -12.22 -4.63 -6.29
C PRO A 209 -13.46 -3.89 -5.79
N GLU A 210 -14.37 -3.57 -6.68
CA GLU A 210 -15.68 -3.04 -6.37
C GLU A 210 -16.58 -4.12 -5.72
N ALA A 211 -17.46 -3.70 -4.82
CA ALA A 211 -18.34 -4.61 -4.10
C ALA A 211 -19.14 -5.55 -5.03
N PHE A 212 -19.69 -5.02 -6.12
CA PHE A 212 -20.47 -5.80 -7.08
C PHE A 212 -19.64 -6.85 -7.83
N LEU A 213 -18.34 -6.67 -7.97
CA LEU A 213 -17.43 -7.68 -8.55
C LEU A 213 -17.18 -8.79 -7.52
N VAL A 214 -16.92 -8.43 -6.26
CA VAL A 214 -16.69 -9.39 -5.18
C VAL A 214 -17.92 -10.29 -4.98
N GLU A 215 -19.14 -9.74 -4.99
CA GLU A 215 -20.39 -10.47 -4.91
C GLU A 215 -20.56 -11.51 -6.04
N ARG A 216 -19.89 -11.30 -7.18
CA ARG A 216 -19.89 -12.22 -8.34
C ARG A 216 -18.68 -13.13 -8.39
N GLY A 217 -17.81 -13.12 -7.35
CA GLY A 217 -16.55 -13.87 -7.34
C GLY A 217 -15.51 -13.37 -8.32
N LEU A 218 -15.61 -12.10 -8.75
CA LEU A 218 -14.70 -11.44 -9.67
C LEU A 218 -13.80 -10.45 -8.94
N THR A 219 -12.72 -10.02 -9.60
CA THR A 219 -11.82 -8.98 -9.10
C THR A 219 -11.69 -7.85 -10.12
N ASN A 220 -11.24 -6.67 -9.68
CA ASN A 220 -10.86 -5.61 -10.59
C ASN A 220 -9.52 -5.99 -11.26
N TYR A 221 -9.57 -6.37 -12.55
CA TYR A 221 -8.38 -6.79 -13.29
C TYR A 221 -7.43 -5.63 -13.59
N TRP A 222 -7.98 -4.46 -13.93
CA TRP A 222 -7.19 -3.31 -14.36
C TRP A 222 -6.42 -2.60 -13.24
N GLY A 223 -6.89 -2.67 -12.00
CA GLY A 223 -6.23 -2.08 -10.84
C GLY A 223 -6.43 -0.57 -10.67
N TYR A 224 -7.32 0.07 -11.42
CA TYR A 224 -7.55 1.53 -11.34
C TYR A 224 -8.37 1.99 -10.12
N ASN A 225 -8.65 1.11 -9.18
CA ASN A 225 -9.36 1.42 -7.94
C ASN A 225 -8.35 1.47 -6.76
N THR A 226 -7.38 2.36 -6.85
CA THR A 226 -6.23 2.46 -5.94
C THR A 226 -6.65 2.96 -4.56
N ILE A 227 -6.17 2.31 -3.50
CA ILE A 227 -6.31 2.71 -2.10
C ILE A 227 -4.98 3.07 -1.43
N GLY A 228 -3.85 2.76 -2.05
CA GLY A 228 -2.52 3.08 -1.55
C GLY A 228 -1.51 3.26 -2.67
N PHE A 229 -1.17 4.53 -2.97
CA PHE A 229 -0.32 4.90 -4.11
C PHE A 229 1.16 4.56 -3.92
N PHE A 230 1.62 4.28 -2.69
CA PHE A 230 3.02 3.95 -2.40
C PHE A 230 3.22 2.48 -2.02
N ALA A 231 2.14 1.69 -2.01
CA ALA A 231 2.17 0.27 -1.69
C ALA A 231 1.99 -0.57 -2.96
N PRO A 232 2.91 -1.49 -3.29
CA PRO A 232 2.70 -2.46 -4.37
C PRO A 232 1.50 -3.36 -4.07
N HIS A 233 0.76 -3.73 -5.13
CA HIS A 233 -0.38 -4.64 -5.00
C HIS A 233 0.08 -6.04 -4.60
N GLU A 234 -0.30 -6.50 -3.40
CA GLU A 234 0.16 -7.79 -2.86
C GLU A 234 -0.33 -9.00 -3.68
N GLY A 235 -1.46 -8.88 -4.37
CA GLY A 235 -1.98 -9.93 -5.26
C GLY A 235 -1.06 -10.27 -6.44
N TYR A 236 -0.09 -9.39 -6.77
CA TYR A 236 0.93 -9.64 -7.79
C TYR A 236 2.27 -10.11 -7.20
N SER A 237 2.30 -10.55 -5.96
CA SER A 237 3.52 -11.06 -5.30
C SER A 237 3.41 -12.55 -5.01
N ALA A 238 4.39 -13.33 -5.45
CA ALA A 238 4.52 -14.75 -5.11
C ALA A 238 4.82 -14.91 -3.61
N ALA A 239 5.65 -14.05 -3.05
CA ALA A 239 5.99 -14.06 -1.62
C ALA A 239 4.76 -13.75 -0.74
N ALA A 240 3.92 -12.78 -1.14
CA ALA A 240 2.69 -12.49 -0.41
C ALA A 240 1.69 -13.66 -0.49
N ARG A 241 1.58 -14.33 -1.64
CA ARG A 241 0.78 -15.57 -1.78
C ARG A 241 1.29 -16.70 -0.88
N ALA A 242 2.59 -16.73 -0.59
CA ALA A 242 3.22 -17.68 0.32
C ALA A 242 3.12 -17.26 1.81
N GLY A 243 2.41 -16.17 2.13
CA GLY A 243 2.15 -15.72 3.49
C GLY A 243 3.13 -14.67 4.04
N ASP A 244 3.96 -14.05 3.19
CA ASP A 244 4.82 -12.93 3.59
C ASP A 244 4.18 -11.59 3.21
N PRO A 245 3.56 -10.86 4.16
CA PRO A 245 2.84 -9.63 3.85
C PRO A 245 3.75 -8.46 3.42
N LEU A 246 5.06 -8.54 3.69
CA LEU A 246 6.05 -7.56 3.23
C LEU A 246 6.75 -7.99 1.93
N GLY A 247 6.49 -9.20 1.46
CA GLY A 247 7.11 -9.78 0.27
C GLY A 247 6.89 -8.96 -0.99
N ALA A 248 5.71 -8.37 -1.15
CA ALA A 248 5.38 -7.56 -2.32
C ALA A 248 6.36 -6.40 -2.55
N VAL A 249 6.81 -5.73 -1.49
CA VAL A 249 7.76 -4.62 -1.60
C VAL A 249 9.12 -5.09 -2.08
N ARG A 250 9.63 -6.18 -1.53
CA ARG A 250 10.94 -6.75 -1.90
C ARG A 250 10.91 -7.32 -3.32
N GLU A 251 9.83 -8.04 -3.65
CA GLU A 251 9.64 -8.65 -4.96
C GLU A 251 9.50 -7.60 -6.07
N PHE A 252 8.76 -6.50 -5.80
CA PHE A 252 8.66 -5.38 -6.73
C PHE A 252 10.03 -4.73 -6.98
N LYS A 253 10.83 -4.48 -5.94
CA LYS A 253 12.18 -3.93 -6.09
C LYS A 253 13.09 -4.88 -6.87
N ALA A 254 13.01 -6.19 -6.60
CA ALA A 254 13.76 -7.20 -7.33
C ALA A 254 13.37 -7.26 -8.82
N MET A 255 12.08 -7.12 -9.13
CA MET A 255 11.60 -7.00 -10.51
C MET A 255 12.20 -5.78 -11.22
N VAL A 256 12.17 -4.61 -10.56
CA VAL A 256 12.76 -3.38 -11.13
C VAL A 256 14.26 -3.59 -11.40
N LEU A 257 14.99 -4.17 -10.44
CA LEU A 257 16.41 -4.48 -10.61
C LEU A 257 16.66 -5.42 -11.79
N ALA A 258 15.87 -6.49 -11.92
CA ALA A 258 16.00 -7.45 -13.02
C ALA A 258 15.73 -6.82 -14.39
N LEU A 259 14.70 -5.98 -14.51
CA LEU A 259 14.41 -5.23 -15.74
C LEU A 259 15.53 -4.24 -16.09
N HIS A 260 16.09 -3.54 -15.09
CA HIS A 260 17.25 -2.66 -15.31
C HIS A 260 18.49 -3.45 -15.77
N GLN A 261 18.74 -4.62 -15.20
CA GLN A 261 19.87 -5.49 -15.61
C GLN A 261 19.70 -6.02 -17.03
N ALA A 262 18.47 -6.27 -17.45
CA ALA A 262 18.17 -6.71 -18.82
C ALA A 262 18.35 -5.60 -19.88
N GLY A 263 18.40 -4.30 -19.52
CA GLY A 263 18.66 -3.18 -20.41
C GLY A 263 17.49 -2.28 -20.70
#